data_410a81b9dd16ebd93220a78b1a66d8c1
#
_entry.id   410a81b9dd16ebd93220a78b1a66d8c1
#
_cell.length_a   1.000
_cell.length_b   1.000
_cell.length_c   1.000
_cell.angle_alpha   90.00
_cell.angle_beta   90.00
_cell.angle_gamma   90.00
#
_symmetry.space_group_name_H-M   'P 1'
#
loop_
_entity.id
_entity.type
_entity.pdbx_description
1 polymer ?
#
loop_
_entity_poly.entity_id
_entity_poly.type
_entity_poly.pdbx_seq_one_letter_code
_entity_poly.pdbx_strand_id
1 'polypeptide(L)'
;MNAMFDTVVRHDAAFDVLEFRIGRTNDEPSFVSMRVTAQTPASLTRVLHALVTLGCRVARTEDAMLVAADRDGCAPEDFYSTTNHQTYVRLSGDWVAAERQRMDAAIVVEGGRAICRKLREIRKGDAIVCGIHGLKIVPEFQERDRHGFAFMTNEISSERRVEVGVSRIAAMMRAAKQAGDRIAFVAGPVVVHTGGGAYFCDLVRGGYVDVLLAGNALAVHDAEQALYGTSLGVDMESGRAIEGGHRHHMRAINAIYRAGGLRAAVESGVVTSGVMFECIKRNVDYVLAGSIRDDGPLPDTIMNLVEAQDRYTAALQGVKLVLVLSTMLHGIGVGNMLPAWVRLVCVDINPAVVTKLADRGSSQTIGIVTDVGLFLRQLARELRT
;
A
#
# COMPACT_ATOMS: atom_id res chain seq x y z
N MET A 1 11.12 -15.20 17.52
CA MET A 1 12.08 -16.32 17.68
C MET A 1 11.56 -17.64 17.14
N ASN A 2 10.35 -18.10 17.45
CA ASN A 2 9.83 -19.36 16.90
C ASN A 2 9.89 -19.39 15.35
N ALA A 3 9.52 -18.32 14.68
CA ALA A 3 9.61 -18.24 13.21
C ALA A 3 11.02 -18.44 12.66
N MET A 4 12.07 -18.07 13.41
CA MET A 4 13.47 -18.27 13.00
C MET A 4 13.86 -19.74 13.08
N PHE A 5 13.53 -20.41 14.20
CA PHE A 5 13.79 -21.85 14.37
C PHE A 5 13.00 -22.69 13.37
N ASP A 6 11.71 -22.39 13.20
CA ASP A 6 10.85 -23.06 12.22
C ASP A 6 11.37 -22.87 10.77
N THR A 7 11.97 -21.72 10.48
CA THR A 7 12.56 -21.47 9.16
C THR A 7 13.79 -22.33 8.92
N VAL A 8 14.67 -22.50 9.91
CA VAL A 8 15.83 -23.38 9.76
C VAL A 8 15.38 -24.82 9.50
N VAL A 9 14.41 -25.32 10.31
CA VAL A 9 13.89 -26.69 10.17
C VAL A 9 13.19 -26.89 8.82
N ARG A 10 12.38 -25.94 8.36
CA ARG A 10 11.69 -26.01 7.06
C ARG A 10 12.63 -26.06 5.86
N HIS A 11 13.85 -25.57 6.00
CA HIS A 11 14.86 -25.61 4.96
C HIS A 11 15.83 -26.80 5.12
N ASP A 12 15.46 -27.85 5.88
CA ASP A 12 16.27 -29.04 6.14
C ASP A 12 17.68 -28.71 6.65
N ALA A 13 17.79 -27.65 7.47
CA ALA A 13 19.03 -27.24 8.11
C ALA A 13 18.97 -27.50 9.62
N ALA A 14 20.13 -27.63 10.25
CA ALA A 14 20.27 -27.77 11.68
C ALA A 14 20.78 -26.46 12.32
N PHE A 15 20.51 -26.26 13.60
CA PHE A 15 21.07 -25.13 14.32
C PHE A 15 21.48 -25.51 15.74
N ASP A 16 22.51 -24.84 16.24
CA ASP A 16 22.95 -24.88 17.64
C ASP A 16 22.80 -23.48 18.22
N VAL A 17 22.08 -23.33 19.31
CA VAL A 17 21.96 -22.06 20.03
C VAL A 17 23.23 -21.84 20.83
N LEU A 18 23.97 -20.78 20.51
CA LEU A 18 25.24 -20.42 21.17
C LEU A 18 24.99 -19.48 22.37
N GLU A 19 24.04 -18.56 22.23
CA GLU A 19 23.65 -17.62 23.27
C GLU A 19 22.16 -17.31 23.15
N PHE A 20 21.48 -17.25 24.29
CA PHE A 20 20.07 -16.91 24.35
C PHE A 20 19.78 -16.04 25.56
N ARG A 21 19.31 -14.83 25.34
CA ARG A 21 18.88 -13.89 26.37
C ARG A 21 17.45 -13.47 26.13
N ILE A 22 16.60 -13.64 27.12
CA ILE A 22 15.20 -13.21 27.07
C ILE A 22 15.10 -11.86 27.75
N GLY A 23 14.45 -10.90 27.10
CA GLY A 23 14.06 -9.62 27.70
C GLY A 23 13.15 -9.86 28.92
N ARG A 24 13.35 -9.10 29.99
CA ARG A 24 12.58 -9.23 31.25
C ARG A 24 11.20 -8.62 31.14
N THR A 25 10.99 -7.73 30.17
CA THR A 25 9.71 -7.07 29.90
C THR A 25 9.41 -7.16 28.40
N ASN A 26 8.18 -6.85 28.00
CA ASN A 26 7.78 -6.82 26.59
C ASN A 26 8.52 -5.73 25.79
N ASP A 27 9.05 -4.72 26.44
CA ASP A 27 9.79 -3.62 25.83
C ASP A 27 11.29 -3.90 25.73
N GLU A 28 11.78 -4.93 26.43
CA GLU A 28 13.18 -5.31 26.44
C GLU A 28 13.46 -6.33 25.32
N PRO A 29 14.39 -6.06 24.38
CA PRO A 29 14.65 -6.96 23.27
C PRO A 29 15.29 -8.27 23.76
N SER A 30 14.80 -9.39 23.26
CA SER A 30 15.44 -10.69 23.40
C SER A 30 16.51 -10.89 22.31
N PHE A 31 17.56 -11.63 22.66
CA PHE A 31 18.67 -11.90 21.76
C PHE A 31 18.92 -13.40 21.62
N VAL A 32 19.19 -13.86 20.41
CA VAL A 32 19.65 -15.22 20.13
C VAL A 32 20.84 -15.17 19.16
N SER A 33 21.88 -15.91 19.52
CA SER A 33 22.99 -16.23 18.61
C SER A 33 22.98 -17.72 18.35
N MET A 34 23.00 -18.13 17.09
CA MET A 34 22.94 -19.53 16.70
C MET A 34 23.89 -19.82 15.55
N ARG A 35 24.39 -21.07 15.52
CA ARG A 35 25.13 -21.62 14.39
C ARG A 35 24.15 -22.40 13.53
N VAL A 36 24.08 -22.07 12.26
CA VAL A 36 23.25 -22.79 11.28
C VAL A 36 24.15 -23.68 10.43
N THR A 37 23.76 -24.94 10.27
CA THR A 37 24.48 -25.95 9.47
C THR A 37 23.54 -26.55 8.45
N ALA A 38 23.96 -26.61 7.19
CA ALA A 38 23.19 -27.23 6.10
C ALA A 38 24.04 -28.23 5.33
N GLN A 39 23.40 -29.15 4.61
CA GLN A 39 24.08 -30.24 3.89
C GLN A 39 24.91 -29.76 2.70
N THR A 40 24.51 -28.64 2.06
CA THR A 40 25.19 -28.07 0.91
C THR A 40 25.31 -26.55 1.05
N PRO A 41 26.32 -25.92 0.40
CA PRO A 41 26.43 -24.46 0.36
C PRO A 41 25.15 -23.79 -0.18
N ALA A 42 24.51 -24.36 -1.19
CA ALA A 42 23.28 -23.83 -1.78
C ALA A 42 22.10 -23.87 -0.80
N SER A 43 21.95 -24.94 0.01
CA SER A 43 20.93 -24.99 1.06
C SER A 43 21.24 -24.05 2.21
N LEU A 44 22.52 -23.86 2.57
CA LEU A 44 22.93 -22.86 3.55
C LEU A 44 22.58 -21.44 3.08
N THR A 45 22.88 -21.10 1.84
CA THR A 45 22.52 -19.80 1.29
C THR A 45 21.00 -19.55 1.36
N ARG A 46 20.17 -20.52 0.96
CA ARG A 46 18.70 -20.38 1.02
C ARG A 46 18.17 -20.13 2.43
N VAL A 47 18.63 -20.91 3.40
CA VAL A 47 18.17 -20.71 4.79
C VAL A 47 18.65 -19.38 5.38
N LEU A 48 19.88 -18.96 5.06
CA LEU A 48 20.39 -17.67 5.49
C LEU A 48 19.59 -16.51 4.87
N HIS A 49 19.26 -16.56 3.58
CA HIS A 49 18.36 -15.59 2.94
C HIS A 49 17.01 -15.48 3.68
N ALA A 50 16.38 -16.61 3.97
CA ALA A 50 15.12 -16.64 4.70
C ALA A 50 15.25 -16.07 6.14
N LEU A 51 16.36 -16.31 6.81
CA LEU A 51 16.61 -15.78 8.16
C LEU A 51 16.89 -14.27 8.14
N VAL A 52 17.60 -13.78 7.13
CA VAL A 52 17.89 -12.33 6.99
C VAL A 52 16.59 -11.54 6.81
N THR A 53 15.60 -12.04 6.07
CA THR A 53 14.30 -11.39 5.93
C THR A 53 13.51 -11.33 7.25
N LEU A 54 13.80 -12.22 8.20
CA LEU A 54 13.25 -12.23 9.56
C LEU A 54 14.03 -11.33 10.54
N GLY A 55 15.02 -10.57 10.05
CA GLY A 55 15.85 -9.66 10.86
C GLY A 55 17.08 -10.29 11.47
N CYS A 56 17.43 -11.54 11.12
CA CYS A 56 18.70 -12.12 11.52
C CYS A 56 19.88 -11.45 10.79
N ARG A 57 21.06 -11.48 11.41
CA ARG A 57 22.30 -10.99 10.81
C ARG A 57 23.34 -12.09 10.82
N VAL A 58 24.13 -12.18 9.76
CA VAL A 58 25.35 -12.99 9.78
C VAL A 58 26.36 -12.35 10.74
N ALA A 59 26.97 -13.13 11.62
CA ALA A 59 27.85 -12.61 12.68
C ALA A 59 29.09 -11.88 12.15
N ARG A 60 29.61 -12.28 10.97
CA ARG A 60 30.67 -11.53 10.27
C ARG A 60 30.05 -10.32 9.58
N THR A 61 30.47 -9.14 9.98
CA THR A 61 30.06 -7.87 9.35
C THR A 61 31.08 -7.52 8.26
N GLU A 62 30.81 -7.99 7.06
CA GLU A 62 31.50 -7.57 5.82
C GLU A 62 30.65 -6.52 5.11
N ASP A 63 31.28 -5.73 4.24
CA ASP A 63 30.52 -4.83 3.38
C ASP A 63 29.71 -5.62 2.36
N ALA A 64 28.63 -5.00 1.86
CA ALA A 64 27.78 -5.62 0.87
C ALA A 64 28.56 -5.88 -0.43
N MET A 65 28.32 -7.05 -1.01
CA MET A 65 28.86 -7.37 -2.32
C MET A 65 28.10 -6.57 -3.38
N LEU A 66 28.85 -5.83 -4.20
CA LEU A 66 28.29 -5.05 -5.29
C LEU A 66 28.69 -5.67 -6.62
N VAL A 67 27.71 -5.96 -7.47
CA VAL A 67 27.93 -6.49 -8.82
C VAL A 67 27.28 -5.55 -9.84
N ALA A 68 28.04 -5.20 -10.88
CA ALA A 68 27.54 -4.33 -11.94
C ALA A 68 26.48 -5.05 -12.78
N ALA A 69 25.37 -4.37 -13.07
CA ALA A 69 24.37 -4.84 -14.00
C ALA A 69 24.97 -4.95 -15.43
N ASP A 70 24.73 -6.08 -16.09
CA ASP A 70 25.29 -6.36 -17.42
C ASP A 70 24.48 -5.68 -18.54
N ARG A 71 23.21 -5.37 -18.28
CA ARG A 71 22.27 -4.74 -19.22
C ARG A 71 21.18 -3.95 -18.50
N ASP A 72 20.49 -3.11 -19.27
CA ASP A 72 19.31 -2.38 -18.79
C ASP A 72 18.18 -3.34 -18.41
N GLY A 73 17.47 -3.02 -17.33
CA GLY A 73 16.31 -3.76 -16.87
C GLY A 73 16.60 -5.11 -16.20
N CYS A 74 17.86 -5.47 -15.99
CA CYS A 74 18.26 -6.73 -15.39
C CYS A 74 19.19 -6.51 -14.20
N ALA A 75 18.96 -7.29 -13.14
CA ALA A 75 19.90 -7.43 -12.03
C ALA A 75 20.72 -8.72 -12.20
N PRO A 76 21.92 -8.81 -11.59
CA PRO A 76 22.66 -10.07 -11.47
C PRO A 76 21.80 -11.16 -10.81
N GLU A 77 22.04 -12.43 -11.13
CA GLU A 77 21.20 -13.55 -10.67
C GLU A 77 21.10 -13.63 -9.13
N ASP A 78 22.17 -13.30 -8.42
CA ASP A 78 22.24 -13.36 -6.95
C ASP A 78 21.92 -12.01 -6.28
N PHE A 79 21.17 -11.12 -6.95
CA PHE A 79 20.79 -9.83 -6.35
C PHE A 79 19.87 -10.02 -5.15
N TYR A 80 19.99 -9.13 -4.19
CA TYR A 80 19.06 -9.07 -3.07
C TYR A 80 17.73 -8.44 -3.50
N SER A 81 16.66 -9.23 -3.46
CA SER A 81 15.29 -8.73 -3.67
C SER A 81 14.74 -8.15 -2.36
N THR A 82 14.32 -6.90 -2.41
CA THR A 82 13.86 -6.19 -1.22
C THR A 82 12.52 -6.68 -0.71
N THR A 83 12.34 -6.61 0.61
CA THR A 83 11.04 -6.66 1.27
C THR A 83 10.54 -5.23 1.51
N ASN A 84 9.35 -5.10 2.10
CA ASN A 84 8.82 -3.80 2.54
C ASN A 84 9.44 -3.31 3.87
N HIS A 85 10.22 -4.14 4.58
CA HIS A 85 10.90 -3.78 5.82
C HIS A 85 12.11 -2.87 5.58
N GLN A 86 12.39 -1.99 6.53
CA GLN A 86 13.57 -1.12 6.44
C GLN A 86 14.84 -1.95 6.29
N THR A 87 15.56 -1.69 5.23
CA THR A 87 16.83 -2.36 4.91
C THR A 87 17.99 -1.39 5.08
N TYR A 88 19.07 -1.86 5.66
CA TYR A 88 20.35 -1.16 5.71
C TYR A 88 21.40 -1.97 4.95
N VAL A 89 22.25 -1.27 4.22
CA VAL A 89 23.37 -1.84 3.47
C VAL A 89 24.65 -1.34 4.09
N ARG A 90 25.61 -2.23 4.33
CA ARG A 90 26.93 -1.85 4.85
C ARG A 90 27.84 -1.50 3.68
N LEU A 91 28.30 -0.25 3.69
CA LEU A 91 29.15 0.32 2.66
C LEU A 91 30.36 1.00 3.33
N SER A 92 31.59 0.61 2.97
CA SER A 92 32.83 1.17 3.53
C SER A 92 32.86 1.17 5.06
N GLY A 93 32.29 0.14 5.68
CA GLY A 93 32.26 -0.02 7.13
C GLY A 93 31.03 0.56 7.82
N ASP A 94 30.25 1.42 7.17
CA ASP A 94 29.09 2.11 7.73
C ASP A 94 27.76 1.52 7.25
N TRP A 95 26.72 1.62 8.10
CA TRP A 95 25.37 1.19 7.76
C TRP A 95 24.56 2.33 7.16
N VAL A 96 24.21 2.19 5.89
CA VAL A 96 23.41 3.15 5.12
C VAL A 96 21.98 2.62 4.96
N ALA A 97 20.99 3.42 5.32
CA ALA A 97 19.59 3.08 5.15
C ALA A 97 19.21 3.06 3.65
N ALA A 98 18.49 2.02 3.21
CA ALA A 98 17.98 1.99 1.87
C ALA A 98 16.85 3.02 1.70
N GLU A 99 16.99 3.87 0.71
CA GLU A 99 16.00 4.86 0.32
C GLU A 99 14.92 4.24 -0.58
N ARG A 100 13.76 4.86 -0.66
CA ARG A 100 12.60 4.42 -1.47
C ARG A 100 12.20 2.97 -1.17
N GLN A 101 12.26 2.58 0.11
CA GLN A 101 11.94 1.23 0.55
C GLN A 101 10.58 0.77 0.03
N ARG A 102 10.59 -0.39 -0.61
CA ARG A 102 9.44 -1.09 -1.17
C ARG A 102 9.78 -2.57 -1.35
N MET A 103 8.80 -3.42 -1.53
CA MET A 103 9.07 -4.81 -1.92
C MET A 103 9.33 -4.96 -3.42
N ASP A 104 9.91 -6.09 -3.80
CA ASP A 104 10.16 -6.50 -5.20
C ASP A 104 11.02 -5.50 -5.99
N ALA A 105 12.10 -5.03 -5.36
CA ALA A 105 13.08 -4.15 -5.95
C ALA A 105 14.50 -4.68 -5.73
N ALA A 106 15.46 -4.24 -6.54
CA ALA A 106 16.88 -4.37 -6.26
C ALA A 106 17.39 -3.15 -5.50
N ILE A 107 18.52 -3.26 -4.81
CA ILE A 107 19.20 -2.11 -4.20
C ILE A 107 20.39 -1.73 -5.09
N VAL A 108 20.35 -0.52 -5.60
CA VAL A 108 21.43 0.10 -6.36
C VAL A 108 22.24 1.00 -5.41
N VAL A 109 23.56 0.90 -5.49
CA VAL A 109 24.47 1.79 -4.75
C VAL A 109 25.00 2.85 -5.69
N GLU A 110 24.73 4.11 -5.35
CA GLU A 110 25.12 5.27 -6.16
C GLU A 110 25.60 6.39 -5.23
N GLY A 111 26.85 6.83 -5.39
CA GLY A 111 27.41 7.92 -4.58
C GLY A 111 27.39 7.65 -3.06
N GLY A 112 27.57 6.40 -2.64
CA GLY A 112 27.50 6.00 -1.22
C GLY A 112 26.09 5.87 -0.64
N ARG A 113 25.04 6.04 -1.46
CA ARG A 113 23.64 5.86 -1.09
C ARG A 113 23.15 4.52 -1.58
N ALA A 114 22.28 3.86 -0.81
CA ALA A 114 21.59 2.65 -1.18
C ALA A 114 20.14 2.99 -1.58
N ILE A 115 19.73 2.68 -2.80
CA ILE A 115 18.43 3.10 -3.35
C ILE A 115 17.67 1.89 -3.90
N CYS A 116 16.46 1.65 -3.42
CA CYS A 116 15.58 0.62 -3.99
C CYS A 116 15.10 1.06 -5.39
N ARG A 117 15.42 0.25 -6.40
CA ARG A 117 15.00 0.45 -7.80
C ARG A 117 14.26 -0.76 -8.32
N LYS A 118 13.19 -0.55 -9.08
CA LYS A 118 12.51 -1.61 -9.82
C LYS A 118 13.43 -2.13 -10.92
N LEU A 119 13.31 -3.39 -11.30
CA LEU A 119 14.19 -3.97 -12.34
C LEU A 119 14.23 -3.11 -13.61
N ARG A 120 13.06 -2.60 -14.06
CA ARG A 120 12.97 -1.74 -15.26
C ARG A 120 13.74 -0.41 -15.15
N GLU A 121 14.10 0.02 -13.94
CA GLU A 121 14.85 1.26 -13.68
C GLU A 121 16.36 1.05 -13.62
N ILE A 122 16.80 -0.22 -13.58
CA ILE A 122 18.22 -0.59 -13.58
C ILE A 122 18.83 -0.25 -14.93
N ARG A 123 20.02 0.32 -14.89
CA ARG A 123 20.84 0.60 -16.08
C ARG A 123 22.10 -0.25 -16.08
N LYS A 124 22.58 -0.58 -17.26
CA LYS A 124 23.87 -1.25 -17.43
C LYS A 124 24.97 -0.47 -16.69
N GLY A 125 25.72 -1.18 -15.84
CA GLY A 125 26.77 -0.62 -15.01
C GLY A 125 26.33 -0.17 -13.61
N ASP A 126 25.01 -0.18 -13.30
CA ASP A 126 24.54 0.08 -11.93
C ASP A 126 25.13 -0.95 -10.96
N ALA A 127 25.67 -0.49 -9.83
CA ALA A 127 26.21 -1.35 -8.79
C ALA A 127 25.06 -1.90 -7.94
N ILE A 128 24.78 -3.18 -8.10
CA ILE A 128 23.64 -3.88 -7.46
C ILE A 128 24.14 -4.65 -6.24
N VAL A 129 23.41 -4.55 -5.13
CA VAL A 129 23.67 -5.36 -3.92
C VAL A 129 23.29 -6.81 -4.19
N CYS A 130 24.26 -7.71 -4.02
CA CYS A 130 24.12 -9.15 -4.23
C CYS A 130 24.43 -9.94 -2.96
N GLY A 131 23.81 -11.13 -2.86
CA GLY A 131 23.95 -11.98 -1.69
C GLY A 131 23.31 -11.39 -0.44
N ILE A 132 23.76 -11.84 0.73
CA ILE A 132 23.20 -11.48 2.04
C ILE A 132 24.19 -10.78 2.97
N HIS A 133 25.46 -10.74 2.60
CA HIS A 133 26.49 -10.09 3.39
C HIS A 133 26.32 -8.57 3.35
N GLY A 134 26.59 -7.92 4.47
CA GLY A 134 26.41 -6.47 4.57
C GLY A 134 24.96 -6.00 4.48
N LEU A 135 23.98 -6.87 4.75
CA LEU A 135 22.57 -6.53 4.85
C LEU A 135 22.06 -6.63 6.28
N LYS A 136 21.22 -5.66 6.66
CA LYS A 136 20.48 -5.66 7.93
C LYS A 136 19.05 -5.24 7.64
N ILE A 137 18.11 -6.16 7.86
CA ILE A 137 16.68 -5.90 7.75
C ILE A 137 16.11 -5.71 9.14
N VAL A 138 15.29 -4.68 9.31
CA VAL A 138 14.60 -4.37 10.57
C VAL A 138 13.11 -4.62 10.34
N PRO A 139 12.60 -5.81 10.70
CA PRO A 139 11.16 -6.08 10.65
C PRO A 139 10.42 -5.12 11.57
N GLU A 140 9.31 -4.57 11.10
CA GLU A 140 8.40 -3.84 11.96
C GLU A 140 7.86 -4.76 13.06
N PHE A 141 7.89 -4.26 14.30
CA PHE A 141 7.42 -4.99 15.45
C PHE A 141 5.90 -5.17 15.38
N GLN A 142 5.44 -6.41 15.30
CA GLN A 142 4.03 -6.73 15.48
C GLN A 142 3.74 -6.83 16.97
N GLU A 143 2.87 -5.99 17.48
CA GLU A 143 2.27 -6.13 18.82
C GLU A 143 1.39 -7.40 18.89
N ARG A 144 2.03 -8.58 18.86
CA ARG A 144 1.32 -9.87 18.89
C ARG A 144 0.75 -10.24 20.26
N ASP A 145 1.20 -9.59 21.34
CA ASP A 145 1.03 -10.14 22.68
C ASP A 145 0.18 -9.31 23.64
N ARG A 146 -0.55 -8.28 23.19
CA ARG A 146 -1.43 -7.55 24.10
C ARG A 146 -2.79 -8.20 24.35
N HIS A 147 -3.14 -9.30 23.64
CA HIS A 147 -4.42 -9.98 23.84
C HIS A 147 -4.22 -11.51 23.93
N GLY A 148 -4.50 -12.06 25.08
CA GLY A 148 -4.24 -13.44 25.51
C GLY A 148 -4.97 -14.57 24.79
N PHE A 149 -5.35 -14.44 23.51
CA PHE A 149 -5.90 -15.52 22.68
C PHE A 149 -5.44 -15.39 21.23
N ALA A 150 -4.52 -16.24 20.82
CA ALA A 150 -3.88 -16.21 19.49
C ALA A 150 -4.86 -16.34 18.30
N PHE A 151 -6.02 -16.98 18.45
CA PHE A 151 -7.05 -17.06 17.43
C PHE A 151 -7.85 -15.75 17.25
N MET A 152 -7.71 -14.79 18.17
CA MET A 152 -8.34 -13.47 18.09
C MET A 152 -7.41 -12.39 17.54
N THR A 153 -6.17 -12.72 17.17
CA THR A 153 -5.17 -11.75 16.67
C THR A 153 -5.27 -11.45 15.17
N ASN A 154 -6.10 -12.19 14.43
CA ASN A 154 -6.40 -11.82 13.05
C ASN A 154 -7.31 -10.59 13.07
N GLU A 155 -6.77 -9.41 12.72
CA GLU A 155 -7.52 -8.14 12.67
C GLU A 155 -8.62 -8.15 11.59
N ILE A 156 -8.68 -9.21 10.79
CA ILE A 156 -9.73 -9.47 9.81
C ILE A 156 -10.82 -10.28 10.50
N SER A 157 -11.90 -9.64 10.89
CA SER A 157 -13.06 -10.33 11.48
C SER A 157 -14.37 -9.71 11.01
N SER A 158 -15.21 -10.54 10.40
CA SER A 158 -16.62 -10.23 10.14
C SER A 158 -17.49 -10.28 11.40
N GLU A 159 -16.95 -10.78 12.53
CA GLU A 159 -17.66 -10.94 13.80
C GLU A 159 -17.43 -9.78 14.76
N ARG A 160 -16.43 -8.92 14.51
CA ARG A 160 -16.20 -7.72 15.33
C ARG A 160 -17.18 -6.63 14.94
N ARG A 161 -17.62 -5.85 15.93
CA ARG A 161 -18.46 -4.68 15.68
C ARG A 161 -17.71 -3.69 14.77
N VAL A 162 -18.27 -3.40 13.62
CA VAL A 162 -17.72 -2.46 12.63
C VAL A 162 -17.46 -1.09 13.25
N GLU A 163 -18.32 -0.65 14.17
CA GLU A 163 -18.21 0.62 14.89
C GLU A 163 -16.88 0.76 15.63
N VAL A 164 -16.41 -0.30 16.29
CA VAL A 164 -15.11 -0.28 17.02
C VAL A 164 -13.95 -0.10 16.02
N GLY A 165 -14.02 -0.76 14.87
CA GLY A 165 -13.04 -0.59 13.82
C GLY A 165 -13.04 0.83 13.26
N VAL A 166 -14.23 1.40 13.02
CA VAL A 166 -14.39 2.78 12.53
C VAL A 166 -13.81 3.79 13.53
N SER A 167 -14.15 3.67 14.82
CA SER A 167 -13.63 4.59 15.87
C SER A 167 -12.11 4.51 15.97
N ARG A 168 -11.52 3.31 15.84
CA ARG A 168 -10.06 3.13 15.80
C ARG A 168 -9.44 3.85 14.58
N ILE A 169 -10.04 3.69 13.41
CA ILE A 169 -9.56 4.35 12.19
C ILE A 169 -9.70 5.86 12.30
N ALA A 170 -10.82 6.37 12.81
CA ALA A 170 -11.02 7.79 13.05
C ALA A 170 -9.94 8.35 13.99
N ALA A 171 -9.61 7.65 15.07
CA ALA A 171 -8.53 8.04 15.97
C ALA A 171 -7.17 8.07 15.28
N MET A 172 -6.87 7.06 14.42
CA MET A 172 -5.64 7.04 13.62
C MET A 172 -5.56 8.22 12.65
N MET A 173 -6.67 8.57 11.99
CA MET A 173 -6.74 9.70 11.06
C MET A 173 -6.56 11.03 11.79
N ARG A 174 -7.17 11.23 12.97
CA ARG A 174 -6.95 12.41 13.81
C ARG A 174 -5.47 12.52 14.25
N ALA A 175 -4.88 11.42 14.70
CA ALA A 175 -3.48 11.39 15.10
C ALA A 175 -2.53 11.72 13.92
N ALA A 176 -2.76 11.16 12.75
CA ALA A 176 -2.00 11.49 11.54
C ALA A 176 -2.12 12.98 11.21
N LYS A 177 -3.34 13.54 11.27
CA LYS A 177 -3.59 14.95 11.02
C LYS A 177 -2.87 15.86 12.03
N GLN A 178 -2.91 15.53 13.32
CA GLN A 178 -2.21 16.25 14.38
C GLN A 178 -0.69 16.21 14.22
N ALA A 179 -0.16 15.09 13.72
CA ALA A 179 1.27 14.94 13.42
C ALA A 179 1.73 15.64 12.13
N GLY A 180 0.80 16.15 11.31
CA GLY A 180 1.09 16.70 9.99
C GLY A 180 1.38 15.62 8.94
N ASP A 181 1.04 14.37 9.21
CA ASP A 181 1.22 13.24 8.30
C ASP A 181 0.16 13.27 7.18
N ARG A 182 0.56 12.76 6.00
CA ARG A 182 -0.35 12.64 4.84
C ARG A 182 -1.15 11.35 4.90
N ILE A 183 -2.45 11.46 4.51
CA ILE A 183 -3.39 10.34 4.41
C ILE A 183 -3.78 10.15 2.94
N ALA A 184 -3.61 8.92 2.41
CA ALA A 184 -4.02 8.56 1.07
C ALA A 184 -5.25 7.65 1.08
N PHE A 185 -6.10 7.82 0.08
CA PHE A 185 -7.22 6.94 -0.20
C PHE A 185 -7.03 6.27 -1.55
N VAL A 186 -7.26 4.96 -1.59
CA VAL A 186 -7.31 4.16 -2.81
C VAL A 186 -8.76 3.72 -2.99
N ALA A 187 -9.49 4.36 -3.89
CA ALA A 187 -10.93 4.22 -3.95
C ALA A 187 -11.42 3.60 -5.26
N GLY A 188 -12.33 2.64 -5.14
CA GLY A 188 -13.07 2.05 -6.26
C GLY A 188 -14.40 2.77 -6.54
N PRO A 189 -15.04 2.54 -7.69
CA PRO A 189 -16.30 3.18 -8.08
C PRO A 189 -17.47 2.84 -7.14
N VAL A 190 -17.36 1.78 -6.37
CA VAL A 190 -18.36 1.38 -5.36
C VAL A 190 -18.59 2.49 -4.33
N VAL A 191 -17.58 3.32 -4.06
CA VAL A 191 -17.73 4.52 -3.20
C VAL A 191 -18.86 5.42 -3.70
N VAL A 192 -19.01 5.57 -5.03
CA VAL A 192 -20.10 6.34 -5.65
C VAL A 192 -21.38 5.53 -5.67
N HIS A 193 -21.34 4.27 -6.14
CA HIS A 193 -22.53 3.43 -6.33
C HIS A 193 -23.33 3.15 -5.06
N THR A 194 -22.66 3.09 -3.90
CA THR A 194 -23.32 2.86 -2.60
C THR A 194 -23.77 4.15 -1.90
N GLY A 195 -23.69 5.31 -2.59
CA GLY A 195 -24.01 6.61 -2.00
C GLY A 195 -22.96 7.12 -1.01
N GLY A 196 -21.79 6.46 -0.94
CA GLY A 196 -20.68 6.87 -0.08
C GLY A 196 -19.98 8.15 -0.50
N GLY A 197 -20.19 8.60 -1.76
CA GLY A 197 -19.55 9.79 -2.32
C GLY A 197 -19.76 11.06 -1.49
N ALA A 198 -20.96 11.31 -1.00
CA ALA A 198 -21.25 12.48 -0.17
C ALA A 198 -20.41 12.48 1.14
N TYR A 199 -20.27 11.33 1.79
CA TYR A 199 -19.45 11.17 3.00
C TYR A 199 -17.98 11.26 2.71
N PHE A 200 -17.54 10.76 1.54
CA PHE A 200 -16.15 10.95 1.09
C PHE A 200 -15.85 12.45 0.86
N CYS A 201 -16.78 13.20 0.26
CA CYS A 201 -16.67 14.65 0.13
C CYS A 201 -16.52 15.36 1.50
N ASP A 202 -17.22 14.89 2.54
CA ASP A 202 -17.04 15.41 3.89
C ASP A 202 -15.63 15.18 4.43
N LEU A 203 -15.03 14.02 4.17
CA LEU A 203 -13.63 13.73 4.53
C LEU A 203 -12.66 14.66 3.79
N VAL A 204 -12.91 14.91 2.50
CA VAL A 204 -12.11 15.88 1.71
C VAL A 204 -12.24 17.28 2.30
N ARG A 205 -13.46 17.74 2.59
CA ARG A 205 -13.72 19.06 3.21
C ARG A 205 -13.07 19.18 4.59
N GLY A 206 -13.08 18.10 5.37
CA GLY A 206 -12.43 18.01 6.68
C GLY A 206 -10.90 17.97 6.61
N GLY A 207 -10.32 17.90 5.39
CA GLY A 207 -8.89 17.84 5.17
C GLY A 207 -8.26 16.51 5.60
N TYR A 208 -9.02 15.42 5.59
CA TYR A 208 -8.53 14.07 5.89
C TYR A 208 -8.06 13.30 4.66
N VAL A 209 -8.17 13.89 3.46
CA VAL A 209 -7.75 13.28 2.20
C VAL A 209 -6.67 14.17 1.58
N ASP A 210 -5.42 13.72 1.63
CA ASP A 210 -4.29 14.43 1.01
C ASP A 210 -3.99 13.87 -0.38
N VAL A 211 -4.32 12.59 -0.63
CA VAL A 211 -4.10 11.89 -1.90
C VAL A 211 -5.29 10.99 -2.22
N LEU A 212 -5.79 11.06 -3.46
CA LEU A 212 -6.76 10.11 -4.00
C LEU A 212 -6.13 9.33 -5.14
N LEU A 213 -5.99 8.01 -4.97
CA LEU A 213 -5.58 7.09 -6.01
C LEU A 213 -6.80 6.27 -6.46
N ALA A 214 -7.12 6.32 -7.74
CA ALA A 214 -8.30 5.65 -8.25
C ALA A 214 -8.11 5.16 -9.68
N GLY A 215 -9.06 4.37 -10.17
CA GLY A 215 -9.22 4.08 -11.58
C GLY A 215 -10.11 5.12 -12.28
N ASN A 216 -10.09 5.12 -13.59
CA ASN A 216 -10.97 5.93 -14.43
C ASN A 216 -12.46 5.80 -14.02
N ALA A 217 -12.90 4.59 -13.68
CA ALA A 217 -14.31 4.30 -13.36
C ALA A 217 -14.84 5.12 -12.18
N LEU A 218 -14.04 5.39 -11.12
CA LEU A 218 -14.49 6.22 -10.02
C LEU A 218 -14.85 7.62 -10.51
N ALA A 219 -13.96 8.26 -11.27
CA ALA A 219 -14.14 9.62 -11.74
C ALA A 219 -15.28 9.73 -12.77
N VAL A 220 -15.45 8.72 -13.64
CA VAL A 220 -16.56 8.67 -14.60
C VAL A 220 -17.91 8.59 -13.88
N HIS A 221 -18.06 7.70 -12.91
CA HIS A 221 -19.32 7.54 -12.19
C HIS A 221 -19.61 8.70 -11.24
N ASP A 222 -18.58 9.32 -10.68
CA ASP A 222 -18.72 10.57 -9.91
C ASP A 222 -19.23 11.71 -10.80
N ALA A 223 -18.66 11.87 -12.00
CA ALA A 223 -19.15 12.84 -12.97
C ALA A 223 -20.56 12.53 -13.49
N GLU A 224 -20.89 11.23 -13.70
CA GLU A 224 -22.24 10.79 -14.06
C GLU A 224 -23.24 11.19 -12.97
N GLN A 225 -22.92 10.94 -11.71
CA GLN A 225 -23.78 11.31 -10.57
C GLN A 225 -23.92 12.84 -10.48
N ALA A 226 -22.84 13.58 -10.63
CA ALA A 226 -22.86 15.04 -10.55
C ALA A 226 -23.72 15.70 -11.67
N LEU A 227 -23.69 15.12 -12.87
CA LEU A 227 -24.37 15.69 -14.06
C LEU A 227 -25.81 15.20 -14.22
N TYR A 228 -26.10 13.97 -13.82
CA TYR A 228 -27.36 13.31 -14.16
C TYR A 228 -28.08 12.69 -12.96
N GLY A 229 -27.49 12.71 -11.76
CA GLY A 229 -28.05 12.08 -10.56
C GLY A 229 -28.05 10.55 -10.59
N THR A 230 -27.41 9.94 -11.59
CA THR A 230 -27.39 8.48 -11.79
C THR A 230 -25.99 7.91 -11.58
N SER A 231 -25.93 6.63 -11.25
CA SER A 231 -24.73 5.83 -11.32
C SER A 231 -25.05 4.50 -11.98
N LEU A 232 -24.32 4.14 -13.05
CA LEU A 232 -24.65 3.00 -13.93
C LEU A 232 -26.08 3.05 -14.48
N GLY A 233 -26.61 4.25 -14.73
CA GLY A 233 -27.96 4.45 -15.22
C GLY A 233 -29.08 4.20 -14.21
N VAL A 234 -28.73 4.01 -12.93
CA VAL A 234 -29.66 3.88 -11.81
C VAL A 234 -29.70 5.21 -11.07
N ASP A 235 -30.91 5.71 -10.81
CA ASP A 235 -31.12 6.92 -10.01
C ASP A 235 -30.71 6.68 -8.56
N MET A 236 -29.84 7.53 -8.03
CA MET A 236 -29.22 7.33 -6.73
C MET A 236 -30.17 7.60 -5.55
N GLU A 237 -31.28 8.31 -5.76
CA GLU A 237 -32.26 8.58 -4.71
C GLU A 237 -33.34 7.49 -4.64
N SER A 238 -33.89 7.12 -5.79
CA SER A 238 -34.98 6.15 -5.86
C SER A 238 -34.53 4.69 -6.01
N GLY A 239 -33.27 4.46 -6.40
CA GLY A 239 -32.73 3.12 -6.70
C GLY A 239 -33.32 2.46 -7.94
N ARG A 240 -34.01 3.23 -8.82
CA ARG A 240 -34.67 2.73 -10.03
C ARG A 240 -33.84 2.98 -11.28
N ALA A 241 -33.83 2.04 -12.19
CA ALA A 241 -33.25 2.24 -13.51
C ALA A 241 -34.02 3.35 -14.25
N ILE A 242 -33.29 4.30 -14.83
CA ILE A 242 -33.87 5.38 -15.64
C ILE A 242 -33.86 4.97 -17.10
N GLU A 243 -34.93 5.32 -17.83
CA GLU A 243 -35.00 5.10 -19.27
C GLU A 243 -33.89 5.85 -19.98
N GLY A 244 -33.07 5.15 -20.78
CA GLY A 244 -31.89 5.70 -21.42
C GLY A 244 -30.70 5.95 -20.48
N GLY A 245 -30.77 5.60 -19.20
CA GLY A 245 -29.74 5.82 -18.19
C GLY A 245 -28.40 5.15 -18.53
N HIS A 246 -28.41 4.05 -19.30
CA HIS A 246 -27.20 3.40 -19.82
C HIS A 246 -26.29 4.31 -20.64
N ARG A 247 -26.80 5.46 -21.11
CA ARG A 247 -26.01 6.45 -21.88
C ARG A 247 -25.37 7.51 -20.97
N HIS A 248 -25.75 7.62 -19.72
CA HIS A 248 -25.36 8.73 -18.86
C HIS A 248 -23.86 8.74 -18.60
N HIS A 249 -23.22 7.59 -18.38
CA HIS A 249 -21.79 7.52 -18.18
C HIS A 249 -21.02 7.99 -19.46
N MET A 250 -21.46 7.61 -20.68
CA MET A 250 -20.85 8.06 -21.94
C MET A 250 -21.07 9.55 -22.16
N ARG A 251 -22.23 10.08 -21.77
CA ARG A 251 -22.50 11.53 -21.82
C ARG A 251 -21.66 12.30 -20.84
N ALA A 252 -21.43 11.76 -19.62
CA ALA A 252 -20.54 12.35 -18.64
C ALA A 252 -19.09 12.41 -19.16
N ILE A 253 -18.58 11.30 -19.71
CA ILE A 253 -17.27 11.26 -20.37
C ILE A 253 -17.17 12.34 -21.45
N ASN A 254 -18.17 12.40 -22.35
CA ASN A 254 -18.19 13.38 -23.43
C ASN A 254 -18.23 14.83 -22.92
N ALA A 255 -18.95 15.12 -21.84
CA ALA A 255 -19.01 16.43 -21.23
C ALA A 255 -17.63 16.85 -20.67
N ILE A 256 -16.93 15.94 -20.00
CA ILE A 256 -15.57 16.18 -19.51
C ILE A 256 -14.58 16.41 -20.66
N TYR A 257 -14.65 15.61 -21.74
CA TYR A 257 -13.82 15.83 -22.95
C TYR A 257 -14.07 17.20 -23.55
N ARG A 258 -15.34 17.62 -23.70
CA ARG A 258 -15.70 18.93 -24.25
C ARG A 258 -15.22 20.09 -23.39
N ALA A 259 -15.12 19.90 -22.08
CA ALA A 259 -14.58 20.88 -21.16
C ALA A 259 -13.05 20.94 -21.18
N GLY A 260 -12.36 19.89 -21.69
CA GLY A 260 -10.89 19.81 -21.73
C GLY A 260 -10.28 19.09 -20.53
N GLY A 261 -11.07 18.32 -19.77
CA GLY A 261 -10.65 17.53 -18.62
C GLY A 261 -11.43 17.88 -17.35
N LEU A 262 -11.18 17.14 -16.28
CA LEU A 262 -11.90 17.26 -14.99
C LEU A 262 -11.72 18.66 -14.37
N ARG A 263 -10.48 19.16 -14.31
CA ARG A 263 -10.21 20.49 -13.74
C ARG A 263 -10.94 21.58 -14.50
N ALA A 264 -10.84 21.57 -15.83
CA ALA A 264 -11.53 22.54 -16.66
C ALA A 264 -13.06 22.44 -16.55
N ALA A 265 -13.60 21.23 -16.41
CA ALA A 265 -15.03 21.00 -16.19
C ALA A 265 -15.51 21.58 -14.84
N VAL A 266 -14.69 21.51 -13.79
CA VAL A 266 -14.99 22.11 -12.48
C VAL A 266 -14.86 23.65 -12.56
N GLU A 267 -13.82 24.16 -13.18
CA GLU A 267 -13.57 25.62 -13.32
C GLU A 267 -14.65 26.32 -14.16
N SER A 268 -15.11 25.66 -15.23
CA SER A 268 -16.19 26.17 -16.09
C SER A 268 -17.60 25.96 -15.54
N GLY A 269 -17.75 25.28 -14.39
CA GLY A 269 -19.06 25.01 -13.78
C GLY A 269 -19.86 23.91 -14.46
N VAL A 270 -19.26 23.10 -15.33
CA VAL A 270 -19.88 21.89 -15.89
C VAL A 270 -20.06 20.84 -14.81
N VAL A 271 -19.06 20.62 -13.95
CA VAL A 271 -19.15 19.77 -12.77
C VAL A 271 -19.17 20.66 -11.54
N THR A 272 -20.21 20.57 -10.73
CA THR A 272 -20.45 21.44 -9.56
C THR A 272 -20.52 20.71 -8.22
N SER A 273 -20.40 19.38 -8.24
CA SER A 273 -20.46 18.53 -7.04
C SER A 273 -19.72 17.23 -7.28
N GLY A 274 -19.57 16.41 -6.24
CA GLY A 274 -18.96 15.08 -6.30
C GLY A 274 -17.55 15.02 -5.73
N VAL A 275 -17.01 13.82 -5.72
CA VAL A 275 -15.67 13.52 -5.14
C VAL A 275 -14.58 14.26 -5.91
N MET A 276 -14.59 14.21 -7.23
CA MET A 276 -13.59 14.87 -8.07
C MET A 276 -13.69 16.38 -7.96
N PHE A 277 -14.92 16.93 -7.87
CA PHE A 277 -15.14 18.35 -7.64
C PHE A 277 -14.48 18.82 -6.33
N GLU A 278 -14.74 18.12 -5.23
CA GLU A 278 -14.17 18.49 -3.92
C GLU A 278 -12.63 18.33 -3.91
N CYS A 279 -12.10 17.26 -4.51
CA CYS A 279 -10.66 17.06 -4.62
C CYS A 279 -9.99 18.22 -5.40
N ILE A 280 -10.57 18.64 -6.51
CA ILE A 280 -10.04 19.74 -7.34
C ILE A 280 -10.15 21.07 -6.60
N LYS A 281 -11.29 21.37 -5.97
CA LYS A 281 -11.50 22.61 -5.20
C LYS A 281 -10.59 22.75 -3.98
N ARG A 282 -10.19 21.62 -3.38
CA ARG A 282 -9.32 21.56 -2.20
C ARG A 282 -7.85 21.28 -2.54
N ASN A 283 -7.50 21.23 -3.82
CA ASN A 283 -6.15 20.89 -4.31
C ASN A 283 -5.62 19.57 -3.72
N VAL A 284 -6.49 18.57 -3.57
CA VAL A 284 -6.10 17.22 -3.22
C VAL A 284 -5.36 16.62 -4.41
N ASP A 285 -4.19 16.01 -4.16
CA ASP A 285 -3.48 15.25 -5.20
C ASP A 285 -4.33 14.05 -5.63
N TYR A 286 -4.57 13.88 -6.93
CA TYR A 286 -5.24 12.69 -7.43
C TYR A 286 -4.52 12.08 -8.63
N VAL A 287 -4.59 10.77 -8.74
CA VAL A 287 -4.07 10.03 -9.88
C VAL A 287 -5.11 9.00 -10.33
N LEU A 288 -5.52 9.08 -11.59
CA LEU A 288 -6.44 8.15 -12.21
C LEU A 288 -5.65 7.19 -13.11
N ALA A 289 -5.69 5.89 -12.81
CA ALA A 289 -5.08 4.85 -13.63
C ALA A 289 -6.11 4.22 -14.56
N GLY A 290 -5.70 3.96 -15.80
CA GLY A 290 -6.53 3.27 -16.78
C GLY A 290 -6.62 1.77 -16.56
N SER A 291 -7.52 1.13 -17.30
CA SER A 291 -7.71 -0.32 -17.30
C SER A 291 -8.20 -0.79 -18.67
N ILE A 292 -8.05 -2.09 -18.95
CA ILE A 292 -8.58 -2.71 -20.18
C ILE A 292 -10.12 -2.71 -20.25
N ARG A 293 -10.82 -2.28 -19.17
CA ARG A 293 -12.27 -2.18 -19.09
C ARG A 293 -12.81 -0.80 -19.44
N ASP A 294 -11.93 0.18 -19.67
CA ASP A 294 -12.34 1.56 -19.89
C ASP A 294 -12.78 1.76 -21.35
N ASP A 295 -14.09 1.93 -21.56
CA ASP A 295 -14.71 2.13 -22.88
C ASP A 295 -14.57 3.58 -23.41
N GLY A 296 -14.00 4.45 -22.62
CA GLY A 296 -13.74 5.87 -22.92
C GLY A 296 -13.07 6.51 -21.71
N PRO A 297 -11.75 6.36 -21.55
CA PRO A 297 -11.05 6.95 -20.42
C PRO A 297 -11.12 8.47 -20.49
N LEU A 298 -11.26 9.12 -19.32
CA LEU A 298 -11.20 10.58 -19.25
C LEU A 298 -9.82 11.08 -19.69
N PRO A 299 -9.72 12.33 -20.17
CA PRO A 299 -8.43 12.93 -20.55
C PRO A 299 -7.39 12.91 -19.42
N ASP A 300 -7.88 12.98 -18.17
CA ASP A 300 -7.05 12.96 -16.96
C ASP A 300 -6.54 11.56 -16.59
N THR A 301 -6.97 10.50 -17.30
CA THR A 301 -6.64 9.10 -16.98
C THR A 301 -5.34 8.68 -17.64
N ILE A 302 -4.42 8.17 -16.85
CA ILE A 302 -3.13 7.66 -17.32
C ILE A 302 -3.31 6.23 -17.82
N MET A 303 -3.34 6.02 -19.14
CA MET A 303 -3.53 4.71 -19.76
C MET A 303 -2.26 3.85 -19.77
N ASN A 304 -1.08 4.47 -19.72
CA ASN A 304 0.18 3.75 -19.54
C ASN A 304 0.31 3.30 -18.08
N LEU A 305 0.09 2.01 -17.82
CA LEU A 305 0.08 1.46 -16.46
C LEU A 305 1.44 1.55 -15.75
N VAL A 306 2.55 1.57 -16.48
CA VAL A 306 3.89 1.80 -15.91
C VAL A 306 4.01 3.23 -15.41
N GLU A 307 3.58 4.20 -16.20
CA GLU A 307 3.51 5.60 -15.82
C GLU A 307 2.56 5.82 -14.63
N ALA A 308 1.38 5.18 -14.67
CA ALA A 308 0.43 5.23 -13.55
C ALA A 308 1.05 4.73 -12.24
N GLN A 309 1.83 3.63 -12.28
CA GLN A 309 2.58 3.14 -11.13
C GLN A 309 3.59 4.17 -10.60
N ASP A 310 4.30 4.84 -11.50
CA ASP A 310 5.30 5.85 -11.12
C ASP A 310 4.65 7.08 -10.49
N ARG A 311 3.51 7.52 -11.04
CA ARG A 311 2.70 8.60 -10.48
C ARG A 311 2.09 8.22 -9.12
N TYR A 312 1.60 6.99 -8.95
CA TYR A 312 1.15 6.47 -7.65
C TYR A 312 2.29 6.48 -6.63
N THR A 313 3.46 5.97 -7.02
CA THR A 313 4.63 5.95 -6.13
C THR A 313 5.06 7.37 -5.71
N ALA A 314 5.01 8.34 -6.63
CA ALA A 314 5.33 9.73 -6.33
C ALA A 314 4.29 10.37 -5.37
N ALA A 315 3.00 10.14 -5.63
CA ALA A 315 1.91 10.67 -4.79
C ALA A 315 1.94 10.11 -3.36
N LEU A 316 2.42 8.87 -3.17
CA LEU A 316 2.53 8.21 -1.88
C LEU A 316 3.72 8.67 -1.03
N GLN A 317 4.57 9.58 -1.53
CA GLN A 317 5.70 10.09 -0.72
C GLN A 317 5.20 10.85 0.50
N GLY A 318 5.74 10.49 1.67
CA GLY A 318 5.35 11.09 2.96
C GLY A 318 4.01 10.64 3.52
N VAL A 319 3.30 9.72 2.84
CA VAL A 319 2.05 9.13 3.36
C VAL A 319 2.38 8.18 4.51
N LYS A 320 1.58 8.23 5.59
CA LYS A 320 1.70 7.36 6.78
C LYS A 320 0.49 6.47 7.00
N LEU A 321 -0.64 6.81 6.40
CA LEU A 321 -1.88 6.05 6.49
C LEU A 321 -2.54 5.95 5.11
N VAL A 322 -2.90 4.75 4.71
CA VAL A 322 -3.61 4.46 3.45
C VAL A 322 -4.91 3.74 3.75
N LEU A 323 -6.01 4.22 3.18
CA LEU A 323 -7.31 3.56 3.23
C LEU A 323 -7.67 3.04 1.83
N VAL A 324 -7.84 1.73 1.70
CA VAL A 324 -8.28 1.06 0.48
C VAL A 324 -9.78 0.78 0.58
N LEU A 325 -10.56 1.32 -0.34
CA LEU A 325 -12.02 1.29 -0.33
C LEU A 325 -12.54 0.54 -1.58
N SER A 326 -12.97 -0.70 -1.39
CA SER A 326 -13.60 -1.56 -2.43
C SER A 326 -12.85 -1.57 -3.77
N THR A 327 -11.53 -1.74 -3.74
CA THR A 327 -10.70 -1.86 -4.94
C THR A 327 -9.52 -2.81 -4.72
N MET A 328 -9.67 -4.07 -5.10
CA MET A 328 -8.67 -5.10 -4.86
C MET A 328 -7.36 -4.84 -5.63
N LEU A 329 -7.44 -4.62 -6.95
CA LEU A 329 -6.26 -4.55 -7.81
C LEU A 329 -5.38 -3.33 -7.48
N HIS A 330 -5.98 -2.14 -7.38
CA HIS A 330 -5.26 -0.93 -6.97
C HIS A 330 -4.74 -1.04 -5.54
N GLY A 331 -5.53 -1.64 -4.63
CA GLY A 331 -5.13 -1.88 -3.23
C GLY A 331 -3.89 -2.77 -3.13
N ILE A 332 -3.84 -3.88 -3.88
CA ILE A 332 -2.66 -4.76 -3.93
C ILE A 332 -1.45 -4.02 -4.53
N GLY A 333 -1.65 -3.31 -5.64
CA GLY A 333 -0.59 -2.54 -6.28
C GLY A 333 0.01 -1.49 -5.35
N VAL A 334 -0.83 -0.74 -4.65
CA VAL A 334 -0.40 0.25 -3.65
C VAL A 334 0.29 -0.43 -2.46
N GLY A 335 -0.26 -1.53 -1.94
CA GLY A 335 0.35 -2.28 -0.84
C GLY A 335 1.80 -2.71 -1.14
N ASN A 336 2.07 -3.12 -2.38
CA ASN A 336 3.43 -3.48 -2.83
C ASN A 336 4.37 -2.25 -2.93
N MET A 337 3.81 -1.05 -3.07
CA MET A 337 4.61 0.20 -3.13
C MET A 337 4.95 0.75 -1.75
N LEU A 338 4.20 0.36 -0.71
CA LEU A 338 4.33 0.91 0.62
C LEU A 338 5.43 0.23 1.43
N PRO A 339 6.27 1.00 2.14
CA PRO A 339 7.13 0.44 3.17
C PRO A 339 6.30 -0.01 4.40
N ALA A 340 6.86 -0.94 5.19
CA ALA A 340 6.16 -1.62 6.28
C ALA A 340 5.67 -0.69 7.41
N TRP A 341 6.27 0.48 7.57
CA TRP A 341 5.86 1.47 8.58
C TRP A 341 4.64 2.32 8.18
N VAL A 342 4.13 2.20 6.94
CA VAL A 342 2.89 2.85 6.50
C VAL A 342 1.72 1.94 6.85
N ARG A 343 0.77 2.46 7.60
CA ARG A 343 -0.43 1.71 7.98
C ARG A 343 -1.39 1.60 6.81
N LEU A 344 -1.92 0.41 6.59
CA LEU A 344 -2.89 0.11 5.54
C LEU A 344 -4.22 -0.33 6.16
N VAL A 345 -5.30 0.33 5.81
CA VAL A 345 -6.67 -0.06 6.16
C VAL A 345 -7.35 -0.55 4.89
N CYS A 346 -7.95 -1.72 4.92
CA CYS A 346 -8.74 -2.27 3.81
C CYS A 346 -10.19 -2.43 4.20
N VAL A 347 -11.09 -1.82 3.44
CA VAL A 347 -12.54 -1.93 3.60
C VAL A 347 -13.14 -2.51 2.34
N ASP A 348 -13.71 -3.69 2.44
CA ASP A 348 -14.40 -4.35 1.32
C ASP A 348 -15.51 -5.25 1.86
N ILE A 349 -16.57 -5.41 1.09
CA ILE A 349 -17.66 -6.34 1.43
C ILE A 349 -17.22 -7.80 1.25
N ASN A 350 -16.23 -8.05 0.40
CA ASN A 350 -15.71 -9.38 0.13
C ASN A 350 -14.52 -9.69 1.06
N PRO A 351 -14.65 -10.64 2.00
CA PRO A 351 -13.58 -10.98 2.94
C PRO A 351 -12.31 -11.50 2.24
N ALA A 352 -12.44 -12.09 1.05
CA ALA A 352 -11.27 -12.56 0.30
C ALA A 352 -10.36 -11.41 -0.17
N VAL A 353 -10.91 -10.23 -0.45
CA VAL A 353 -10.13 -9.03 -0.79
C VAL A 353 -9.33 -8.57 0.41
N VAL A 354 -9.98 -8.49 1.56
CA VAL A 354 -9.37 -8.08 2.83
C VAL A 354 -8.24 -9.03 3.23
N THR A 355 -8.47 -10.35 3.12
CA THR A 355 -7.46 -11.38 3.39
C THR A 355 -6.26 -11.24 2.43
N LYS A 356 -6.50 -11.10 1.12
CA LYS A 356 -5.41 -10.96 0.14
C LYS A 356 -4.54 -9.73 0.36
N LEU A 357 -5.14 -8.62 0.78
CA LEU A 357 -4.36 -7.43 1.11
C LEU A 357 -3.58 -7.61 2.41
N ALA A 358 -4.14 -8.29 3.42
CA ALA A 358 -3.44 -8.61 4.65
C ALA A 358 -2.24 -9.54 4.43
N ASP A 359 -2.39 -10.54 3.56
CA ASP A 359 -1.32 -11.51 3.25
C ASP A 359 -0.16 -10.90 2.46
N ARG A 360 -0.43 -9.87 1.65
CA ARG A 360 0.54 -9.21 0.78
C ARG A 360 1.00 -7.85 1.27
N GLY A 361 0.23 -7.25 2.16
CA GLY A 361 0.50 -5.92 2.70
C GLY A 361 1.52 -5.94 3.83
N SER A 362 1.71 -4.77 4.41
CA SER A 362 2.50 -4.61 5.61
C SER A 362 1.89 -5.42 6.75
N SER A 363 2.72 -5.86 7.69
CA SER A 363 2.31 -6.51 8.93
C SER A 363 1.30 -5.72 9.78
N GLN A 364 0.90 -4.54 9.35
CA GLN A 364 0.00 -3.59 10.01
C GLN A 364 -1.29 -3.32 9.22
N THR A 365 -1.73 -4.27 8.36
CA THR A 365 -3.00 -4.13 7.64
C THR A 365 -4.18 -4.37 8.58
N ILE A 366 -5.08 -3.39 8.66
CA ILE A 366 -6.38 -3.49 9.35
C ILE A 366 -7.43 -3.80 8.30
N GLY A 367 -8.11 -4.93 8.44
CA GLY A 367 -9.19 -5.33 7.54
C GLY A 367 -10.57 -5.13 8.14
N ILE A 368 -11.48 -4.50 7.41
CA ILE A 368 -12.90 -4.39 7.80
C ILE A 368 -13.76 -4.94 6.67
N VAL A 369 -14.53 -5.98 6.99
CA VAL A 369 -15.50 -6.55 6.07
C VAL A 369 -16.85 -5.88 6.27
N THR A 370 -17.19 -4.94 5.38
CA THR A 370 -18.44 -4.20 5.43
C THR A 370 -18.73 -3.49 4.10
N ASP A 371 -19.95 -2.97 3.95
CA ASP A 371 -20.29 -2.05 2.87
C ASP A 371 -19.51 -0.72 3.01
N VAL A 372 -18.93 -0.26 1.90
CA VAL A 372 -18.07 0.94 1.91
C VAL A 372 -18.87 2.24 2.14
N GLY A 373 -20.11 2.30 1.68
CA GLY A 373 -20.99 3.45 1.91
C GLY A 373 -21.37 3.58 3.39
N LEU A 374 -21.69 2.44 4.02
CA LEU A 374 -21.94 2.39 5.48
C LEU A 374 -20.69 2.79 6.27
N PHE A 375 -19.52 2.25 5.90
CA PHE A 375 -18.25 2.60 6.52
C PHE A 375 -17.98 4.10 6.45
N LEU A 376 -18.07 4.70 5.25
CA LEU A 376 -17.81 6.12 5.03
C LEU A 376 -18.80 7.00 5.81
N ARG A 377 -20.07 6.61 5.88
CA ARG A 377 -21.10 7.32 6.68
C ARG A 377 -20.72 7.34 8.15
N GLN A 378 -20.33 6.20 8.71
CA GLN A 378 -19.93 6.11 10.12
C GLN A 378 -18.64 6.88 10.38
N LEU A 379 -17.63 6.74 9.52
CA LEU A 379 -16.34 7.41 9.62
C LEU A 379 -16.49 8.94 9.57
N ALA A 380 -17.25 9.46 8.60
CA ALA A 380 -17.50 10.90 8.48
C ALA A 380 -18.24 11.45 9.70
N ARG A 381 -19.17 10.69 10.27
CA ARG A 381 -19.87 11.06 11.51
C ARG A 381 -18.92 11.12 12.70
N GLU A 382 -18.07 10.12 12.85
CA GLU A 382 -17.09 10.03 13.93
C GLU A 382 -16.05 11.15 13.86
N LEU A 383 -15.63 11.56 12.66
CA LEU A 383 -14.63 12.61 12.45
C LEU A 383 -15.18 14.03 12.59
N ARG A 384 -16.51 14.21 12.55
CA ARG A 384 -17.16 15.51 12.82
C ARG A 384 -17.27 15.84 14.31
N THR A 385 -17.22 14.82 15.18
CA THR A 385 -17.19 14.95 16.65
C THR A 385 -15.79 15.16 17.17
#